data_c88aeaf9ea92b5bae644a5347502627f
#
_entry.id   c88aeaf9ea92b5bae644a5347502627f
#
_cell.length_a   1.000
_cell.length_b   1.000
_cell.length_c   1.000
_cell.angle_alpha   90.00
_cell.angle_beta   90.00
_cell.angle_gamma   90.00
#
_symmetry.space_group_name_H-M   'P 1'
#
loop_
_entity.id
_entity.type
_entity.pdbx_description
1 polymer ?
#
loop_
_entity_poly.entity_id
_entity_poly.type
_entity_poly.pdbx_seq_one_letter_code
_entity_poly.pdbx_strand_id
1 'polypeptide(L)'
;MYSEPVTAVHCFCFWGERIVLVDVTGRGISIPGGHILTGESLLNGLRRELAEEACITLDSPALLGAVECDHSANPAFGPSLGYPRLASQLLYAGTVNRILPFTAKYETSRRIFVPALKCPEQFNEWDAVMQAAFEGALAWMAG
;
A
#
# COMPACT_ATOMS: atom_id res chain seq x y z
N MET A 1 -0.96 -19.90 3.80
CA MET A 1 -1.69 -19.23 4.89
C MET A 1 -0.72 -18.42 5.74
N TYR A 2 -1.14 -17.28 6.20
CA TYR A 2 -0.31 -16.39 7.00
C TYR A 2 -0.43 -16.74 8.47
N SER A 3 0.68 -16.73 9.22
CA SER A 3 0.70 -17.03 10.66
C SER A 3 0.00 -15.95 11.48
N GLU A 4 -0.04 -14.72 10.97
CA GLU A 4 -0.66 -13.58 11.63
C GLU A 4 -1.87 -13.10 10.86
N PRO A 5 -2.89 -12.52 11.53
CA PRO A 5 -4.05 -11.99 10.79
C PRO A 5 -3.63 -10.88 9.85
N VAL A 6 -4.22 -10.88 8.65
CA VAL A 6 -3.99 -9.82 7.66
C VAL A 6 -4.87 -8.64 8.01
N THR A 7 -4.25 -7.48 8.27
CA THR A 7 -4.97 -6.27 8.67
C THR A 7 -4.86 -5.14 7.65
N ALA A 8 -3.87 -5.18 6.76
CA ALA A 8 -3.65 -4.11 5.80
C ALA A 8 -3.15 -4.65 4.48
N VAL A 9 -3.45 -3.91 3.42
CA VAL A 9 -3.02 -4.21 2.05
C VAL A 9 -2.47 -2.93 1.41
N HIS A 10 -1.35 -3.04 0.68
CA HIS A 10 -0.74 -1.94 -0.06
C HIS A 10 -0.30 -2.42 -1.42
N CYS A 11 -0.11 -1.50 -2.36
CA CYS A 11 0.21 -1.88 -3.74
C CYS A 11 1.20 -0.92 -4.38
N PHE A 12 2.20 -1.50 -5.05
CA PHE A 12 3.03 -0.75 -6.01
C PHE A 12 2.23 -0.65 -7.30
N CYS A 13 1.74 0.54 -7.61
CA CYS A 13 0.81 0.79 -8.72
C CYS A 13 1.55 1.45 -9.87
N PHE A 14 1.79 0.70 -10.94
CA PHE A 14 2.53 1.18 -12.10
C PHE A 14 1.60 1.80 -13.14
N TRP A 15 2.02 2.93 -13.69
CA TRP A 15 1.36 3.57 -14.83
C TRP A 15 2.44 3.91 -15.86
N GLY A 16 2.59 3.03 -16.85
CA GLY A 16 3.74 3.09 -17.74
C GLY A 16 5.02 2.90 -16.95
N GLU A 17 5.97 3.79 -17.13
CA GLU A 17 7.25 3.77 -16.41
C GLU A 17 7.20 4.50 -15.06
N ARG A 18 6.02 4.95 -14.65
CA ARG A 18 5.83 5.67 -13.41
C ARG A 18 5.13 4.81 -12.37
N ILE A 19 5.23 5.24 -11.14
CA ILE A 19 4.55 4.62 -10.01
C ILE A 19 3.74 5.69 -9.28
N VAL A 20 2.59 5.29 -8.76
CA VAL A 20 1.70 6.20 -8.03
C VAL A 20 2.04 6.14 -6.56
N LEU A 21 2.34 7.30 -5.99
CA LEU A 21 2.56 7.45 -4.55
C LEU A 21 1.55 8.45 -4.00
N VAL A 22 1.30 8.37 -2.70
CA VAL A 22 0.39 9.27 -2.00
C VAL A 22 1.10 9.88 -0.79
N ASP A 23 0.68 11.09 -0.44
CA ASP A 23 1.16 11.76 0.77
C ASP A 23 0.13 11.51 1.86
N VAL A 24 0.48 10.63 2.79
CA VAL A 24 -0.43 10.25 3.88
C VAL A 24 -0.28 11.27 5.00
N THR A 25 -1.38 11.88 5.38
CA THR A 25 -1.40 12.90 6.44
C THR A 25 -0.81 12.35 7.73
N GLY A 26 0.24 13.02 8.22
CA GLY A 26 0.94 12.61 9.44
C GLY A 26 1.99 11.54 9.25
N ARG A 27 2.14 10.95 8.04
CA ARG A 27 3.12 9.89 7.78
C ARG A 27 4.08 10.19 6.64
N GLY A 28 3.65 10.97 5.65
CA GLY A 28 4.46 11.30 4.47
C GLY A 28 4.21 10.41 3.28
N ILE A 29 5.13 10.43 2.34
CA ILE A 29 4.98 9.72 1.06
C ILE A 29 5.09 8.20 1.24
N SER A 30 4.14 7.49 0.63
CA SER A 30 4.05 6.03 0.72
C SER A 30 3.35 5.47 -0.52
N ILE A 31 3.42 4.14 -0.69
CA ILE A 31 2.55 3.45 -1.64
C ILE A 31 1.13 3.44 -1.08
N PRO A 32 0.10 3.53 -1.94
CA PRO A 32 -1.28 3.57 -1.46
C PRO A 32 -1.76 2.22 -0.92
N GLY A 33 -2.70 2.27 0.00
CA GLY A 33 -3.29 1.13 0.65
C GLY A 33 -3.84 1.50 2.01
N GLY A 34 -4.19 0.51 2.82
CA GLY A 34 -4.71 0.75 4.15
C GLY A 34 -5.31 -0.50 4.79
N HIS A 35 -6.03 -0.29 5.87
CA HIS A 35 -6.61 -1.37 6.66
C HIS A 35 -7.84 -1.98 5.97
N ILE A 36 -7.97 -3.30 6.11
CA ILE A 36 -9.10 -4.05 5.59
C ILE A 36 -10.27 -3.93 6.56
N LEU A 37 -11.49 -3.76 6.02
CA LEU A 37 -12.70 -3.75 6.83
C LEU A 37 -13.15 -5.17 7.16
N THR A 38 -13.84 -5.34 8.27
CA THR A 38 -14.40 -6.63 8.67
C THR A 38 -15.33 -7.18 7.59
N GLY A 39 -15.11 -8.43 7.20
CA GLY A 39 -15.92 -9.10 6.19
C GLY A 39 -15.55 -8.79 4.75
N GLU A 40 -14.58 -7.91 4.53
CA GLU A 40 -14.13 -7.53 3.21
C GLU A 40 -13.07 -8.52 2.72
N SER A 41 -13.12 -8.92 1.44
CA SER A 41 -12.05 -9.73 0.86
C SER A 41 -10.80 -8.89 0.68
N LEU A 42 -9.65 -9.55 0.60
CA LEU A 42 -8.35 -8.86 0.46
C LEU A 42 -8.32 -7.99 -0.80
N LEU A 43 -8.76 -8.52 -1.94
CA LEU A 43 -8.75 -7.78 -3.19
C LEU A 43 -9.78 -6.64 -3.21
N ASN A 44 -10.96 -6.87 -2.62
CA ASN A 44 -11.94 -5.78 -2.52
C ASN A 44 -11.45 -4.68 -1.60
N GLY A 45 -10.77 -5.05 -0.51
CA GLY A 45 -10.16 -4.08 0.39
C GLY A 45 -9.07 -3.28 -0.31
N LEU A 46 -8.21 -3.94 -1.07
CA LEU A 46 -7.18 -3.27 -1.85
C LEU A 46 -7.80 -2.29 -2.84
N ARG A 47 -8.78 -2.73 -3.63
CA ARG A 47 -9.43 -1.87 -4.62
C ARG A 47 -10.11 -0.67 -3.98
N ARG A 48 -10.78 -0.88 -2.84
CA ARG A 48 -11.42 0.20 -2.09
C ARG A 48 -10.38 1.20 -1.59
N GLU A 49 -9.30 0.73 -0.98
CA GLU A 49 -8.25 1.61 -0.47
C GLU A 49 -7.60 2.42 -1.58
N LEU A 50 -7.34 1.79 -2.73
CA LEU A 50 -6.74 2.52 -3.86
C LEU A 50 -7.70 3.57 -4.42
N ALA A 51 -8.99 3.29 -4.43
CA ALA A 51 -9.99 4.27 -4.85
C ALA A 51 -10.06 5.44 -3.88
N GLU A 52 -10.00 5.17 -2.57
CA GLU A 52 -10.06 6.21 -1.53
C GLU A 52 -8.77 7.02 -1.46
N GLU A 53 -7.63 6.35 -1.39
CA GLU A 53 -6.35 7.00 -1.11
C GLU A 53 -5.70 7.61 -2.34
N ALA A 54 -5.85 6.99 -3.51
CA ALA A 54 -5.15 7.41 -4.71
C ALA A 54 -6.07 7.74 -5.89
N CYS A 55 -7.35 7.45 -5.79
CA CYS A 55 -8.34 7.68 -6.86
C CYS A 55 -7.93 6.99 -8.17
N ILE A 56 -7.56 5.72 -8.05
CA ILE A 56 -7.17 4.88 -9.19
C ILE A 56 -7.90 3.54 -9.14
N THR A 57 -7.98 2.89 -10.30
CA THR A 57 -8.38 1.49 -10.39
C THR A 57 -7.23 0.68 -10.96
N LEU A 58 -7.18 -0.60 -10.60
CA LEU A 58 -6.13 -1.52 -11.07
C LEU A 58 -6.70 -2.58 -11.99
N ASP A 59 -5.85 -3.04 -12.90
CA ASP A 59 -6.03 -4.35 -13.53
C ASP A 59 -5.71 -5.44 -12.49
N SER A 60 -5.46 -6.67 -12.92
CA SER A 60 -5.26 -7.79 -12.00
C SER A 60 -3.99 -7.61 -11.16
N PRO A 61 -4.10 -7.30 -9.86
CA PRO A 61 -2.92 -7.17 -9.01
C PRO A 61 -2.34 -8.54 -8.68
N ALA A 62 -1.03 -8.58 -8.49
CA ALA A 62 -0.29 -9.78 -8.10
C ALA A 62 0.24 -9.62 -6.69
N LEU A 63 0.08 -10.66 -5.87
CA LEU A 63 0.61 -10.67 -4.51
C LEU A 63 2.13 -10.85 -4.57
N LEU A 64 2.86 -9.94 -3.94
CA LEU A 64 4.32 -10.02 -3.83
C LEU A 64 4.74 -10.78 -2.57
N GLY A 65 4.06 -10.52 -1.46
CA GLY A 65 4.40 -11.15 -0.20
C GLY A 65 3.70 -10.51 0.98
N ALA A 66 4.05 -10.97 2.16
CA ALA A 66 3.51 -10.48 3.41
C ALA A 66 4.63 -9.95 4.30
N VAL A 67 4.34 -8.88 5.03
CA VAL A 67 5.23 -8.29 6.01
C VAL A 67 4.57 -8.42 7.37
N GLU A 68 5.30 -8.98 8.34
CA GLU A 68 4.82 -9.04 9.71
C GLU A 68 5.02 -7.69 10.39
N CYS A 69 3.98 -7.20 11.03
CA CYS A 69 4.01 -5.95 11.76
C CYS A 69 3.76 -6.21 13.23
N ASP A 70 4.60 -5.61 14.09
CA ASP A 70 4.41 -5.64 15.55
C ASP A 70 3.95 -4.25 15.98
N HIS A 71 2.68 -4.16 16.36
CA HIS A 71 2.07 -2.88 16.75
C HIS A 71 2.37 -2.48 18.19
N SER A 72 3.02 -3.34 18.98
CA SER A 72 3.33 -3.02 20.38
C SER A 72 4.28 -1.82 20.52
N ALA A 73 5.06 -1.52 19.48
CA ALA A 73 5.96 -0.37 19.45
C ALA A 73 5.22 0.96 19.17
N ASN A 74 3.97 0.90 18.72
CA ASN A 74 3.18 2.10 18.46
C ASN A 74 2.69 2.67 19.79
N PRO A 75 3.00 3.96 20.11
CA PRO A 75 2.55 4.55 21.38
C PRO A 75 1.04 4.55 21.57
N ALA A 76 0.27 4.50 20.47
CA ALA A 76 -1.18 4.45 20.53
C ALA A 76 -1.72 3.03 20.69
N PHE A 77 -0.86 1.99 20.71
CA PHE A 77 -1.32 0.62 20.79
C PHE A 77 -2.02 0.33 22.11
N GLY A 78 -3.16 -0.34 22.03
CA GLY A 78 -3.94 -0.76 23.18
C GLY A 78 -5.24 -1.42 22.72
N PRO A 79 -6.06 -1.94 23.66
CA PRO A 79 -7.31 -2.60 23.30
C PRO A 79 -8.25 -1.76 22.45
N SER A 80 -8.22 -0.44 22.60
CA SER A 80 -9.05 0.49 21.85
C SER A 80 -8.62 0.66 20.40
N LEU A 81 -7.42 0.20 20.02
CA LEU A 81 -6.92 0.32 18.67
C LEU A 81 -7.64 -0.59 17.67
N GLY A 82 -8.24 -1.69 18.14
CA GLY A 82 -9.12 -2.54 17.33
C GLY A 82 -8.41 -3.56 16.45
N TYR A 83 -7.09 -3.73 16.55
CA TYR A 83 -6.38 -4.77 15.82
C TYR A 83 -5.28 -5.39 16.70
N PRO A 84 -4.82 -6.62 16.36
CA PRO A 84 -3.88 -7.38 17.21
C PRO A 84 -2.49 -6.76 17.22
N ARG A 85 -1.71 -7.11 18.23
CA ARG A 85 -0.31 -6.68 18.35
C ARG A 85 0.52 -7.13 17.15
N LEU A 86 0.39 -8.40 16.77
CA LEU A 86 1.07 -8.95 15.59
C LEU A 86 0.07 -9.10 14.46
N ALA A 87 0.44 -8.61 13.29
CA ALA A 87 -0.42 -8.64 12.11
C ALA A 87 0.42 -8.77 10.86
N SER A 88 -0.18 -9.24 9.77
CA SER A 88 0.44 -9.28 8.46
C SER A 88 -0.13 -8.17 7.58
N GLN A 89 0.76 -7.52 6.85
CA GLN A 89 0.43 -6.57 5.79
C GLN A 89 0.78 -7.23 4.47
N LEU A 90 -0.15 -7.24 3.53
CA LEU A 90 0.11 -7.80 2.20
C LEU A 90 0.56 -6.71 1.25
N LEU A 91 1.56 -7.02 0.45
CA LEU A 91 2.09 -6.13 -0.57
C LEU A 91 1.81 -6.72 -1.95
N TYR A 92 1.22 -5.90 -2.80
CA TYR A 92 0.85 -6.26 -4.17
C TYR A 92 1.60 -5.39 -5.16
N ALA A 93 1.64 -5.83 -6.41
CA ALA A 93 1.99 -5.00 -7.56
C ALA A 93 0.84 -5.05 -8.55
N GLY A 94 0.59 -3.94 -9.23
CA GLY A 94 -0.47 -3.90 -10.21
C GLY A 94 -0.27 -2.78 -11.22
N THR A 95 -0.97 -2.88 -12.35
CA THR A 95 -0.98 -1.85 -13.37
C THR A 95 -2.23 -1.01 -13.21
N VAL A 96 -2.06 0.31 -13.22
CA VAL A 96 -3.19 1.24 -13.13
C VAL A 96 -4.02 1.11 -14.39
N ASN A 97 -5.32 0.89 -14.21
CA ASN A 97 -6.28 0.83 -15.31
C ASN A 97 -6.84 2.20 -15.61
N ARG A 98 -7.34 2.91 -14.58
CA ARG A 98 -7.91 4.24 -14.73
C ARG A 98 -7.40 5.18 -13.66
N ILE A 99 -7.19 6.43 -14.07
CA ILE A 99 -6.82 7.53 -13.17
C ILE A 99 -8.02 8.44 -13.10
N LEU A 100 -8.54 8.62 -11.88
CA LEU A 100 -9.70 9.49 -11.62
C LEU A 100 -9.21 10.79 -10.99
N PRO A 101 -10.03 11.86 -11.01
CA PRO A 101 -9.64 13.10 -10.35
C PRO A 101 -9.38 12.88 -8.86
N PHE A 102 -8.28 13.43 -8.38
CA PHE A 102 -7.93 13.30 -6.96
C PHE A 102 -8.77 14.23 -6.11
N THR A 103 -9.42 13.70 -5.06
CA THR A 103 -10.39 14.45 -4.27
C THR A 103 -9.91 14.80 -2.86
N ALA A 104 -8.87 14.15 -2.36
CA ALA A 104 -8.33 14.38 -1.00
C ALA A 104 -9.38 14.27 0.10
N LYS A 105 -10.34 13.35 -0.04
CA LYS A 105 -11.45 13.17 0.93
C LYS A 105 -11.10 12.29 2.12
N TYR A 106 -9.98 11.57 2.05
CA TYR A 106 -9.61 10.58 3.05
C TYR A 106 -8.28 10.97 3.69
N GLU A 107 -7.44 9.98 3.99
CA GLU A 107 -6.23 10.23 4.76
C GLU A 107 -5.06 10.79 3.94
N THR A 108 -5.19 10.89 2.62
CA THR A 108 -4.13 11.40 1.76
C THR A 108 -4.43 12.81 1.28
N SER A 109 -3.39 13.65 1.29
CA SER A 109 -3.50 15.05 0.88
C SER A 109 -3.09 15.29 -0.56
N ARG A 110 -2.31 14.37 -1.15
CA ARG A 110 -1.82 14.50 -2.52
C ARG A 110 -1.48 13.14 -3.09
N ARG A 111 -1.61 13.06 -4.41
CA ARG A 111 -1.19 11.91 -5.21
C ARG A 111 -0.11 12.39 -6.16
N ILE A 112 0.99 11.64 -6.25
CA ILE A 112 2.08 11.98 -7.16
C ILE A 112 2.42 10.80 -8.07
N PHE A 113 2.94 11.11 -9.25
CA PHE A 113 3.42 10.13 -10.22
C PHE A 113 4.91 10.36 -10.38
N VAL A 114 5.72 9.36 -10.01
CA VAL A 114 7.16 9.49 -10.09
C VAL A 114 7.73 8.39 -11.00
N PRO A 115 8.88 8.62 -11.66
CA PRO A 115 9.54 7.51 -12.35
C PRO A 115 9.73 6.36 -11.38
N ALA A 116 9.42 5.13 -11.81
CA ALA A 116 9.43 3.97 -10.90
C ALA A 116 10.75 3.83 -10.16
N LEU A 117 11.88 4.03 -10.86
CA LEU A 117 13.20 3.90 -10.26
C LEU A 117 13.51 4.99 -9.23
N LYS A 118 12.71 6.04 -9.17
CA LYS A 118 12.86 7.12 -8.18
C LYS A 118 12.00 6.88 -6.93
N CYS A 119 11.21 5.81 -6.91
CA CYS A 119 10.32 5.52 -5.80
C CYS A 119 11.03 5.52 -4.43
N PRO A 120 12.17 4.83 -4.25
CA PRO A 120 12.85 4.82 -2.96
C PRO A 120 13.25 6.21 -2.46
N GLU A 121 13.61 7.13 -3.36
CA GLU A 121 14.03 8.48 -3.01
C GLU A 121 12.88 9.35 -2.51
N GLN A 122 11.65 9.04 -2.95
CA GLN A 122 10.47 9.83 -2.58
C GLN A 122 9.81 9.33 -1.29
N PHE A 123 10.09 8.08 -0.93
CA PHE A 123 9.43 7.42 0.19
C PHE A 123 9.95 7.96 1.52
N ASN A 124 9.04 8.24 2.46
CA ASN A 124 9.41 8.85 3.74
C ASN A 124 10.23 7.91 4.64
N GLU A 125 9.87 6.62 4.67
CA GLU A 125 10.56 5.62 5.48
C GLU A 125 10.86 4.39 4.63
N TRP A 126 12.05 4.35 4.06
CA TRP A 126 12.47 3.24 3.21
C TRP A 126 13.41 2.33 3.97
N ASP A 127 13.05 1.04 4.06
CA ASP A 127 13.86 0.04 4.75
C ASP A 127 14.18 -1.15 3.83
N ALA A 128 14.89 -2.15 4.37
CA ALA A 128 15.29 -3.33 3.61
C ALA A 128 14.09 -4.15 3.16
N VAL A 129 13.01 -4.17 3.95
CA VAL A 129 11.78 -4.90 3.61
C VAL A 129 11.11 -4.24 2.40
N MET A 130 10.97 -2.92 2.42
CA MET A 130 10.42 -2.16 1.30
C MET A 130 11.28 -2.30 0.05
N GLN A 131 12.60 -2.31 0.21
CA GLN A 131 13.51 -2.51 -0.92
C GLN A 131 13.30 -3.88 -1.56
N ALA A 132 13.19 -4.93 -0.77
CA ALA A 132 12.94 -6.28 -1.30
C ALA A 132 11.60 -6.36 -2.02
N ALA A 133 10.56 -5.77 -1.45
CA ALA A 133 9.23 -5.74 -2.07
C ALA A 133 9.24 -4.95 -3.39
N PHE A 134 9.93 -3.83 -3.41
CA PHE A 134 10.07 -3.00 -4.60
C PHE A 134 10.80 -3.75 -5.72
N GLU A 135 11.86 -4.46 -5.39
CA GLU A 135 12.58 -5.30 -6.36
C GLU A 135 11.66 -6.39 -6.92
N GLY A 136 10.83 -6.98 -6.07
CA GLY A 136 9.82 -7.94 -6.51
C GLY A 136 8.78 -7.31 -7.44
N ALA A 137 8.37 -6.08 -7.16
CA ALA A 137 7.42 -5.36 -8.01
C ALA A 137 8.03 -5.03 -9.38
N LEU A 138 9.30 -4.60 -9.41
CA LEU A 138 10.00 -4.34 -10.66
C LEU A 138 10.15 -5.61 -11.49
N ALA A 139 10.49 -6.73 -10.85
CA ALA A 139 10.62 -8.02 -11.53
C ALA A 139 9.27 -8.46 -12.12
N TRP A 140 8.20 -8.29 -11.36
CA TRP A 140 6.86 -8.60 -11.84
C TRP A 140 6.49 -7.74 -13.05
N MET A 141 6.79 -6.44 -13.00
CA MET A 141 6.46 -5.51 -14.09
C MET A 141 7.27 -5.82 -15.35
N ALA A 142 8.51 -6.29 -15.22
CA ALA A 142 9.38 -6.64 -16.33
C ALA A 142 9.02 -7.99 -16.96
N GLY A 143 8.43 -8.87 -16.18
CA GLY A 143 8.04 -10.21 -16.62
C GLY A 143 6.70 -10.24 -17.25
#